data_24afe2c8c9c1088dbe76833f1267e445
#
_entry.id   24afe2c8c9c1088dbe76833f1267e445
#
_cell.length_a   1.000
_cell.length_b   1.000
_cell.length_c   1.000
_cell.angle_alpha   90.00
_cell.angle_beta   90.00
_cell.angle_gamma   90.00
#
_symmetry.space_group_name_H-M   'P 1'
#
loop_
_entity.id
_entity.type
_entity.pdbx_description
1 polymer ?
#
loop_
_entity_poly.entity_id
_entity_poly.type
_entity_poly.pdbx_seq_one_letter_code
_entity_poly.pdbx_strand_id
1 'polypeptide(L)'
;MFFYRNQESNSKIIGLNAFLNRKGFTKDGSFYYGNQIEYLLNDNPQADDYHFKNTFSRIAQGNQRFEYGEEINPNAIEEVNSLLTYLKEQNIYVIGILPPFADAVNKKMEETGKYHYQKMIYPTLKPIFDSYGFELWDGSQLSTYNSNDKEAIDGFHGGEVAYLRFLIHMLENGSILKNITDLPTLKNDLNNRKNSLSVY
;
A
#
# COMPACT_ATOMS: atom_id res chain seq x y z
N MET A 1 -24.54 16.02 -16.63
CA MET A 1 -24.28 16.35 -15.22
C MET A 1 -25.52 16.23 -14.32
N PHE A 2 -26.58 15.55 -14.76
CA PHE A 2 -27.85 15.42 -14.03
C PHE A 2 -28.09 14.04 -13.38
N PHE A 3 -27.23 13.06 -13.59
CA PHE A 3 -27.45 11.68 -13.12
C PHE A 3 -27.06 11.40 -11.68
N TYR A 4 -26.42 12.33 -10.98
CA TYR A 4 -25.87 12.08 -9.64
C TYR A 4 -26.71 12.61 -8.47
N ARG A 5 -27.83 13.31 -8.73
CA ARG A 5 -28.54 14.03 -7.65
C ARG A 5 -29.67 13.30 -6.95
N ASN A 6 -30.21 12.22 -7.49
CA ASN A 6 -31.47 11.65 -6.95
C ASN A 6 -31.58 10.12 -6.97
N GLN A 7 -30.51 9.37 -7.11
CA GLN A 7 -30.55 7.95 -6.81
C GLN A 7 -29.78 7.73 -5.51
N GLU A 8 -30.47 7.36 -4.44
CA GLU A 8 -29.88 6.54 -3.41
C GLU A 8 -29.41 5.26 -4.11
N SER A 9 -28.18 5.30 -4.56
CA SER A 9 -27.56 4.17 -5.23
C SER A 9 -27.43 3.06 -4.20
N ASN A 10 -28.20 1.99 -4.35
CA ASN A 10 -27.96 0.71 -3.67
C ASN A 10 -26.62 0.07 -4.11
N SER A 11 -25.90 0.73 -4.99
CA SER A 11 -24.56 0.33 -5.42
C SER A 11 -23.58 0.51 -4.27
N LYS A 12 -22.86 -0.57 -3.94
CA LYS A 12 -21.79 -0.53 -2.94
C LYS A 12 -20.59 0.30 -3.39
N ILE A 13 -20.46 0.59 -4.70
CA ILE A 13 -19.35 1.31 -5.32
C ILE A 13 -19.83 2.45 -6.20
N ILE A 14 -19.05 3.52 -6.30
CA ILE A 14 -19.35 4.75 -7.03
C ILE A 14 -18.27 5.09 -8.07
N GLY A 15 -18.66 5.83 -9.10
CA GLY A 15 -17.77 6.31 -10.17
C GLY A 15 -18.00 5.63 -11.52
N LEU A 16 -17.44 6.22 -12.58
CA LEU A 16 -17.58 5.70 -13.94
C LEU A 16 -17.02 4.28 -14.10
N ASN A 17 -15.91 3.98 -13.45
CA ASN A 17 -15.32 2.64 -13.44
C ASN A 17 -16.22 1.60 -12.75
N ALA A 18 -17.05 2.02 -11.78
CA ALA A 18 -18.02 1.14 -11.16
C ALA A 18 -19.07 0.67 -12.18
N PHE A 19 -19.49 1.58 -13.06
CA PHE A 19 -20.45 1.27 -14.11
C PHE A 19 -19.83 0.38 -15.21
N LEU A 20 -18.61 0.69 -15.65
CA LEU A 20 -17.96 0.02 -16.77
C LEU A 20 -17.27 -1.30 -16.37
N ASN A 21 -16.58 -1.31 -15.25
CA ASN A 21 -15.62 -2.37 -14.89
C ASN A 21 -15.94 -3.02 -13.54
N ARG A 22 -17.03 -2.63 -12.88
CA ARG A 22 -17.38 -3.06 -11.51
C ARG A 22 -16.27 -2.76 -10.48
N LYS A 23 -15.40 -1.79 -10.77
CA LYS A 23 -14.32 -1.31 -9.90
C LYS A 23 -14.61 0.13 -9.53
N GLY A 24 -14.38 0.54 -8.28
CA GLY A 24 -14.65 1.92 -7.85
C GLY A 24 -14.50 2.12 -6.36
N PHE A 25 -14.85 3.32 -5.91
CA PHE A 25 -14.76 3.64 -4.49
C PHE A 25 -16.03 3.23 -3.76
N THR A 26 -15.87 2.72 -2.55
CA THR A 26 -16.96 2.49 -1.59
C THR A 26 -17.32 3.79 -0.88
N LYS A 27 -18.38 3.78 -0.06
CA LYS A 27 -18.83 4.97 0.66
C LYS A 27 -17.83 5.50 1.69
N ASP A 28 -16.96 4.62 2.21
CA ASP A 28 -15.92 4.95 3.17
C ASP A 28 -14.60 5.41 2.51
N GLY A 29 -14.56 5.46 1.16
CA GLY A 29 -13.42 5.88 0.38
C GLY A 29 -12.45 4.76 0.01
N SER A 30 -12.67 3.52 0.45
CA SER A 30 -11.85 2.38 0.02
C SER A 30 -12.09 2.04 -1.45
N PHE A 31 -11.06 1.48 -2.12
CA PHE A 31 -11.19 1.10 -3.52
C PHE A 31 -11.59 -0.37 -3.66
N TYR A 32 -12.71 -0.61 -4.33
CA TYR A 32 -13.18 -1.96 -4.63
C TYR A 32 -12.63 -2.45 -5.97
N TYR A 33 -11.91 -3.56 -5.94
CA TYR A 33 -11.20 -4.12 -7.10
C TYR A 33 -12.08 -5.02 -8.00
N GLY A 34 -13.38 -5.08 -7.76
CA GLY A 34 -14.31 -5.88 -8.57
C GLY A 34 -14.03 -7.37 -8.47
N ASN A 35 -14.03 -8.04 -9.60
CA ASN A 35 -13.81 -9.49 -9.67
C ASN A 35 -12.35 -9.91 -9.38
N GLN A 36 -11.41 -8.95 -9.26
CA GLN A 36 -9.99 -9.27 -9.01
C GLN A 36 -9.80 -10.03 -7.70
N ILE A 37 -10.50 -9.63 -6.64
CA ILE A 37 -10.43 -10.33 -5.35
C ILE A 37 -10.88 -11.78 -5.49
N GLU A 38 -11.98 -12.04 -6.19
CA GLU A 38 -12.47 -13.38 -6.44
C GLU A 38 -11.50 -14.20 -7.30
N TYR A 39 -10.93 -13.60 -8.33
CA TYR A 39 -9.93 -14.25 -9.18
C TYR A 39 -8.69 -14.66 -8.39
N LEU A 40 -8.18 -13.77 -7.53
CA LEU A 40 -7.02 -14.06 -6.69
C LEU A 40 -7.31 -15.17 -5.66
N LEU A 41 -8.48 -15.12 -4.99
CA LEU A 41 -8.89 -16.12 -4.01
C LEU A 41 -9.05 -17.53 -4.62
N ASN A 42 -9.44 -17.60 -5.89
CA ASN A 42 -9.66 -18.86 -6.62
C ASN A 42 -8.48 -19.26 -7.52
N ASP A 43 -7.33 -18.60 -7.37
CA ASP A 43 -6.14 -18.82 -8.20
C ASP A 43 -6.43 -18.77 -9.71
N ASN A 44 -7.27 -17.81 -10.11
CA ASN A 44 -7.74 -17.68 -11.49
C ASN A 44 -6.76 -16.89 -12.35
N PRO A 45 -6.30 -17.44 -13.50
CA PRO A 45 -5.39 -16.75 -14.44
C PRO A 45 -5.91 -15.43 -15.03
N GLN A 46 -7.20 -15.10 -14.83
CA GLN A 46 -7.78 -13.82 -15.24
C GLN A 46 -7.47 -12.66 -14.28
N ALA A 47 -6.82 -12.94 -13.15
CA ALA A 47 -6.31 -11.85 -12.29
C ALA A 47 -5.30 -10.99 -13.04
N ASP A 48 -5.38 -9.67 -12.84
CA ASP A 48 -4.60 -8.65 -13.60
C ASP A 48 -3.08 -8.89 -13.53
N ASP A 49 -2.56 -9.33 -12.38
CA ASP A 49 -1.14 -9.65 -12.16
C ASP A 49 -0.97 -11.07 -11.58
N TYR A 50 -1.59 -12.03 -12.25
CA TYR A 50 -1.62 -13.43 -11.81
C TYR A 50 -0.21 -13.97 -11.54
N HIS A 51 0.04 -14.38 -10.29
CA HIS A 51 1.34 -14.83 -9.80
C HIS A 51 2.47 -13.81 -10.08
N PHE A 52 2.15 -12.50 -10.04
CA PHE A 52 3.06 -11.37 -10.26
C PHE A 52 3.77 -11.37 -11.63
N LYS A 53 3.19 -12.05 -12.64
CA LYS A 53 3.81 -12.17 -13.97
C LYS A 53 4.06 -10.84 -14.64
N ASN A 54 3.10 -9.91 -14.56
CA ASN A 54 3.25 -8.57 -15.14
C ASN A 54 4.31 -7.76 -14.38
N THR A 55 4.30 -7.82 -13.06
CA THR A 55 5.32 -7.18 -12.21
C THR A 55 6.70 -7.75 -12.49
N PHE A 56 6.87 -9.06 -12.57
CA PHE A 56 8.14 -9.69 -12.91
C PHE A 56 8.64 -9.30 -14.30
N SER A 57 7.74 -9.14 -15.27
CA SER A 57 8.11 -8.65 -16.61
C SER A 57 8.64 -7.22 -16.57
N ARG A 58 8.01 -6.31 -15.79
CA ARG A 58 8.47 -4.92 -15.60
C ARG A 58 9.83 -4.89 -14.91
N ILE A 59 10.05 -5.71 -13.88
CA ILE A 59 11.34 -5.85 -13.20
C ILE A 59 12.42 -6.30 -14.16
N ALA A 60 12.14 -7.30 -15.01
CA ALA A 60 13.11 -7.82 -15.98
C ALA A 60 13.47 -6.78 -17.06
N GLN A 61 12.54 -5.86 -17.38
CA GLN A 61 12.73 -4.81 -18.37
C GLN A 61 13.26 -3.49 -17.78
N GLY A 62 13.18 -3.30 -16.47
CA GLY A 62 13.57 -2.05 -15.81
C GLY A 62 12.69 -0.88 -16.22
N ASN A 63 11.36 -1.04 -16.27
CA ASN A 63 10.44 -0.01 -16.71
C ASN A 63 9.11 -0.01 -15.92
N GLN A 64 8.22 0.95 -16.24
CA GLN A 64 6.85 1.03 -15.70
C GLN A 64 6.79 0.96 -14.17
N ARG A 65 7.51 1.85 -13.49
CA ARG A 65 7.69 1.97 -12.02
C ARG A 65 8.70 0.98 -11.42
N PHE A 66 9.39 0.21 -12.26
CA PHE A 66 10.47 -0.68 -11.87
C PHE A 66 11.75 -0.32 -12.63
N GLU A 67 12.02 0.98 -12.75
CA GLU A 67 13.25 1.48 -13.35
C GLU A 67 14.46 1.10 -12.50
N TYR A 68 15.54 0.71 -13.16
CA TYR A 68 16.79 0.38 -12.48
C TYR A 68 17.45 1.62 -11.90
N GLY A 69 18.17 1.47 -10.81
CA GLY A 69 18.89 2.58 -10.20
C GLY A 69 19.84 2.13 -9.10
N GLU A 70 20.96 2.84 -9.01
CA GLU A 70 21.99 2.64 -7.99
C GLU A 70 21.76 3.52 -6.76
N GLU A 71 21.25 4.75 -6.98
CA GLU A 71 21.14 5.80 -5.98
C GLU A 71 19.74 6.42 -5.97
N ILE A 72 19.38 7.01 -4.84
CA ILE A 72 18.16 7.79 -4.72
C ILE A 72 18.38 9.13 -5.43
N ASN A 73 17.39 9.59 -6.18
CA ASN A 73 17.42 10.92 -6.79
C ASN A 73 17.48 12.03 -5.71
N PRO A 74 18.57 12.82 -5.64
CA PRO A 74 18.68 13.88 -4.62
C PRO A 74 17.58 14.93 -4.71
N ASN A 75 17.10 15.27 -5.91
CA ASN A 75 15.99 16.21 -6.06
C ASN A 75 14.71 15.69 -5.40
N ALA A 76 14.43 14.37 -5.47
CA ALA A 76 13.28 13.80 -4.79
C ALA A 76 13.39 13.91 -3.27
N ILE A 77 14.60 13.80 -2.72
CA ILE A 77 14.85 14.01 -1.28
C ILE A 77 14.61 15.47 -0.90
N GLU A 78 15.06 16.42 -1.71
CA GLU A 78 14.83 17.86 -1.49
C GLU A 78 13.33 18.21 -1.55
N GLU A 79 12.59 17.62 -2.48
CA GLU A 79 11.13 17.79 -2.58
C GLU A 79 10.40 17.25 -1.34
N VAL A 80 10.78 16.06 -0.87
CA VAL A 80 10.22 15.50 0.37
C VAL A 80 10.52 16.42 1.55
N ASN A 81 11.76 16.87 1.70
CA ASN A 81 12.15 17.78 2.78
C ASN A 81 11.37 19.10 2.73
N SER A 82 11.19 19.68 1.55
CA SER A 82 10.41 20.90 1.33
C SER A 82 8.94 20.71 1.69
N LEU A 83 8.34 19.57 1.33
CA LEU A 83 6.98 19.22 1.70
C LEU A 83 6.82 19.07 3.21
N LEU A 84 7.74 18.38 3.89
CA LEU A 84 7.69 18.20 5.34
C LEU A 84 7.86 19.54 6.08
N THR A 85 8.72 20.44 5.57
CA THR A 85 8.85 21.81 6.10
C THR A 85 7.52 22.54 6.03
N TYR A 86 6.89 22.56 4.85
CA TYR A 86 5.60 23.22 4.65
C TYR A 86 4.52 22.66 5.59
N LEU A 87 4.39 21.32 5.68
CA LEU A 87 3.40 20.70 6.54
C LEU A 87 3.64 21.00 8.02
N LYS A 88 4.91 21.07 8.46
CA LYS A 88 5.28 21.45 9.82
C LYS A 88 4.86 22.90 10.12
N GLU A 89 5.09 23.82 9.21
CA GLU A 89 4.66 25.22 9.32
C GLU A 89 3.14 25.37 9.41
N GLN A 90 2.39 24.47 8.75
CA GLN A 90 0.93 24.43 8.83
C GLN A 90 0.40 23.67 10.08
N ASN A 91 1.27 23.26 11.01
CA ASN A 91 0.92 22.44 12.18
C ASN A 91 0.24 21.11 11.81
N ILE A 92 0.56 20.52 10.68
CA ILE A 92 0.08 19.22 10.24
C ILE A 92 1.10 18.16 10.67
N TYR A 93 0.66 17.18 11.47
CA TYR A 93 1.50 16.04 11.82
C TYR A 93 1.50 15.03 10.67
N VAL A 94 2.68 14.54 10.29
CA VAL A 94 2.86 13.64 9.15
C VAL A 94 3.26 12.25 9.62
N ILE A 95 2.57 11.25 9.10
CA ILE A 95 2.97 9.85 9.18
C ILE A 95 3.24 9.37 7.77
N GLY A 96 4.51 9.16 7.43
CA GLY A 96 4.94 8.57 6.17
C GLY A 96 4.91 7.05 6.25
N ILE A 97 4.56 6.41 5.16
CA ILE A 97 4.66 4.95 5.00
C ILE A 97 5.36 4.60 3.70
N LEU A 98 6.23 3.62 3.71
CA LEU A 98 6.67 2.93 2.50
C LEU A 98 5.69 1.78 2.25
N PRO A 99 4.96 1.80 1.13
CA PRO A 99 3.93 0.80 0.86
C PRO A 99 4.52 -0.59 0.58
N PRO A 100 3.74 -1.67 0.77
CA PRO A 100 4.23 -3.02 0.61
C PRO A 100 4.49 -3.40 -0.85
N PHE A 101 5.58 -4.11 -1.06
CA PHE A 101 5.76 -5.03 -2.18
C PHE A 101 5.50 -6.46 -1.71
N ALA A 102 5.03 -7.33 -2.61
CA ALA A 102 5.03 -8.77 -2.35
C ALA A 102 6.46 -9.27 -2.07
N ASP A 103 6.63 -10.19 -1.12
CA ASP A 103 7.97 -10.68 -0.76
C ASP A 103 8.69 -11.33 -1.95
N ALA A 104 7.95 -12.04 -2.83
CA ALA A 104 8.48 -12.58 -4.08
C ALA A 104 8.97 -11.49 -5.04
N VAL A 105 8.34 -10.31 -5.04
CA VAL A 105 8.74 -9.16 -5.85
C VAL A 105 10.00 -8.53 -5.30
N ASN A 106 10.09 -8.31 -3.98
CA ASN A 106 11.31 -7.83 -3.32
C ASN A 106 12.48 -8.76 -3.63
N LYS A 107 12.30 -10.07 -3.46
CA LYS A 107 13.30 -11.08 -3.78
C LYS A 107 13.73 -10.99 -5.25
N LYS A 108 12.76 -10.84 -6.17
CA LYS A 108 13.06 -10.73 -7.60
C LYS A 108 13.87 -9.49 -7.94
N MET A 109 13.55 -8.33 -7.34
CA MET A 109 14.33 -7.11 -7.51
C MET A 109 15.76 -7.28 -6.97
N GLU A 110 15.92 -7.89 -5.80
CA GLU A 110 17.22 -8.17 -5.19
C GLU A 110 18.09 -9.10 -6.08
N GLU A 111 17.49 -10.18 -6.61
CA GLU A 111 18.18 -11.13 -7.50
C GLU A 111 18.73 -10.48 -8.78
N THR A 112 18.11 -9.39 -9.27
CA THR A 112 18.61 -8.68 -10.45
C THR A 112 19.86 -7.87 -10.15
N GLY A 113 20.07 -7.45 -8.89
CA GLY A 113 21.17 -6.57 -8.48
C GLY A 113 21.12 -5.17 -9.10
N LYS A 114 19.95 -4.71 -9.56
CA LYS A 114 19.78 -3.43 -10.28
C LYS A 114 18.90 -2.42 -9.55
N TYR A 115 18.51 -2.70 -8.30
CA TYR A 115 17.61 -1.89 -7.47
C TYR A 115 18.29 -1.48 -6.16
N HIS A 116 19.56 -1.08 -6.22
CA HIS A 116 20.33 -0.74 -5.02
C HIS A 116 19.72 0.40 -4.22
N TYR A 117 19.14 1.40 -4.91
CA TYR A 117 18.46 2.53 -4.27
C TYR A 117 17.34 2.10 -3.33
N GLN A 118 16.67 0.97 -3.57
CA GLN A 118 15.51 0.55 -2.78
C GLN A 118 15.87 0.35 -1.29
N LYS A 119 17.02 -0.28 -1.02
CA LYS A 119 17.51 -0.48 0.35
C LYS A 119 17.93 0.84 1.03
N MET A 120 18.13 1.90 0.25
CA MET A 120 18.54 3.21 0.74
C MET A 120 17.35 4.10 1.11
N ILE A 121 16.13 3.83 0.62
CA ILE A 121 14.98 4.71 0.78
C ILE A 121 14.68 4.97 2.25
N TYR A 122 14.42 3.93 3.03
CA TYR A 122 14.09 4.07 4.45
C TYR A 122 15.22 4.72 5.26
N PRO A 123 16.49 4.24 5.23
CA PRO A 123 17.56 4.85 6.00
C PRO A 123 17.90 6.29 5.58
N THR A 124 17.58 6.70 4.36
CA THR A 124 17.74 8.10 3.91
C THR A 124 16.59 8.97 4.41
N LEU A 125 15.34 8.51 4.30
CA LEU A 125 14.18 9.33 4.67
C LEU A 125 13.93 9.37 6.18
N LYS A 126 14.22 8.32 6.92
CA LYS A 126 13.91 8.22 8.36
C LYS A 126 14.52 9.38 9.17
N PRO A 127 15.81 9.72 9.03
CA PRO A 127 16.40 10.87 9.74
C PRO A 127 15.73 12.20 9.39
N ILE A 128 15.26 12.37 8.15
CA ILE A 128 14.56 13.57 7.72
C ILE A 128 13.23 13.69 8.47
N PHE A 129 12.40 12.65 8.46
CA PHE A 129 11.15 12.63 9.21
C PHE A 129 11.37 12.88 10.70
N ASP A 130 12.37 12.23 11.29
CA ASP A 130 12.71 12.39 12.71
C ASP A 130 13.09 13.85 13.06
N SER A 131 13.79 14.55 12.18
CA SER A 131 14.18 15.96 12.41
C SER A 131 12.97 16.89 12.53
N TYR A 132 11.83 16.55 11.93
CA TYR A 132 10.57 17.27 12.08
C TYR A 132 9.70 16.75 13.25
N GLY A 133 10.10 15.66 13.91
CA GLY A 133 9.29 14.97 14.91
C GLY A 133 8.10 14.23 14.28
N PHE A 134 8.23 13.79 13.04
CA PHE A 134 7.25 13.01 12.28
C PHE A 134 7.58 11.52 12.28
N GLU A 135 6.61 10.69 11.92
CA GLU A 135 6.80 9.25 11.81
C GLU A 135 7.08 8.85 10.36
N LEU A 136 8.02 7.91 10.16
CA LEU A 136 8.15 7.14 8.93
C LEU A 136 8.20 5.66 9.26
N TRP A 137 7.32 4.88 8.62
CA TRP A 137 7.19 3.45 8.81
C TRP A 137 7.54 2.69 7.53
N ASP A 138 8.37 1.66 7.67
CA ASP A 138 8.73 0.80 6.54
C ASP A 138 7.79 -0.40 6.46
N GLY A 139 6.84 -0.34 5.55
CA GLY A 139 5.94 -1.44 5.20
C GLY A 139 6.34 -2.15 3.91
N SER A 140 7.51 -1.87 3.35
CA SER A 140 7.91 -2.36 2.03
C SER A 140 8.03 -3.89 1.91
N GLN A 141 8.19 -4.60 3.04
CA GLN A 141 8.29 -6.05 3.06
C GLN A 141 7.18 -6.66 3.94
N LEU A 142 6.28 -7.45 3.33
CA LEU A 142 5.11 -8.02 3.98
C LEU A 142 5.45 -8.89 5.20
N SER A 143 6.49 -9.71 5.10
CA SER A 143 6.88 -10.64 6.18
C SER A 143 7.33 -9.94 7.46
N THR A 144 7.74 -8.67 7.43
CA THR A 144 8.16 -7.92 8.62
C THR A 144 7.04 -7.67 9.63
N TYR A 145 5.78 -7.70 9.18
CA TYR A 145 4.60 -7.54 10.04
C TYR A 145 3.63 -8.74 9.95
N ASN A 146 4.17 -9.94 9.76
CA ASN A 146 3.43 -11.20 9.72
C ASN A 146 2.38 -11.28 8.60
N SER A 147 2.61 -10.57 7.49
CA SER A 147 1.86 -10.70 6.24
C SER A 147 2.61 -11.59 5.24
N ASN A 148 2.03 -11.83 4.08
CA ASN A 148 2.62 -12.64 3.02
C ASN A 148 1.98 -12.37 1.65
N ASP A 149 2.53 -12.96 0.58
CA ASP A 149 2.12 -12.75 -0.80
C ASP A 149 0.65 -13.08 -1.10
N LYS A 150 -0.02 -13.94 -0.30
CA LYS A 150 -1.45 -14.22 -0.46
C LYS A 150 -2.35 -13.09 0.02
N GLU A 151 -1.78 -12.13 0.75
CA GLU A 151 -2.45 -10.93 1.22
C GLU A 151 -2.15 -9.72 0.31
N ALA A 152 -1.44 -9.92 -0.81
CA ALA A 152 -1.18 -8.93 -1.85
C ALA A 152 -2.18 -9.05 -3.01
N ILE A 153 -2.63 -7.91 -3.53
CA ILE A 153 -3.55 -7.84 -4.69
C ILE A 153 -2.78 -8.00 -6.01
N ASP A 154 -1.57 -7.45 -6.05
CA ASP A 154 -0.60 -7.57 -7.13
C ASP A 154 0.82 -7.44 -6.55
N GLY A 155 1.83 -7.31 -7.39
CA GLY A 155 3.22 -7.27 -6.94
C GLY A 155 3.60 -6.09 -6.03
N PHE A 156 2.78 -5.03 -5.96
CA PHE A 156 3.11 -3.78 -5.24
C PHE A 156 1.93 -3.10 -4.53
N HIS A 157 0.82 -3.82 -4.36
CA HIS A 157 -0.32 -3.38 -3.56
C HIS A 157 -0.74 -4.49 -2.58
N GLY A 158 -0.72 -4.18 -1.30
CA GLY A 158 -1.32 -5.02 -0.28
C GLY A 158 -2.85 -5.03 -0.35
N GLY A 159 -3.48 -6.11 0.08
CA GLY A 159 -4.91 -6.14 0.39
C GLY A 159 -5.21 -5.52 1.76
N GLU A 160 -6.50 -5.43 2.12
CA GLU A 160 -6.92 -4.89 3.42
C GLU A 160 -6.22 -5.61 4.59
N VAL A 161 -6.07 -6.93 4.50
CA VAL A 161 -5.44 -7.74 5.55
C VAL A 161 -3.97 -7.34 5.74
N ALA A 162 -3.22 -7.14 4.64
CA ALA A 162 -1.83 -6.71 4.71
C ALA A 162 -1.70 -5.33 5.37
N TYR A 163 -2.54 -4.37 4.95
CA TYR A 163 -2.54 -3.03 5.56
C TYR A 163 -3.02 -3.03 7.01
N LEU A 164 -3.98 -3.88 7.37
CA LEU A 164 -4.41 -4.00 8.76
C LEU A 164 -3.29 -4.57 9.64
N ARG A 165 -2.55 -5.59 9.17
CA ARG A 165 -1.37 -6.10 9.88
C ARG A 165 -0.30 -5.02 10.03
N PHE A 166 -0.05 -4.23 8.97
CA PHE A 166 0.90 -3.14 9.02
C PHE A 166 0.47 -2.06 10.03
N LEU A 167 -0.80 -1.67 10.04
CA LEU A 167 -1.34 -0.73 11.04
C LEU A 167 -1.17 -1.27 12.46
N ILE A 168 -1.53 -2.52 12.70
CA ILE A 168 -1.33 -3.18 14.02
C ILE A 168 0.15 -3.12 14.42
N HIS A 169 1.06 -3.45 13.50
CA HIS A 169 2.50 -3.36 13.73
C HIS A 169 2.94 -1.93 14.11
N MET A 170 2.46 -0.90 13.41
CA MET A 170 2.74 0.50 13.75
C MET A 170 2.26 0.85 15.16
N LEU A 171 1.04 0.43 15.54
CA LEU A 171 0.45 0.72 16.85
C LEU A 171 1.22 0.02 17.98
N GLU A 172 1.63 -1.23 17.78
CA GLU A 172 2.43 -2.00 18.75
C GLU A 172 3.84 -1.41 18.93
N ASN A 173 4.37 -0.76 17.90
CA ASN A 173 5.70 -0.14 17.93
C ASN A 173 5.67 1.39 18.17
N GLY A 174 4.56 1.92 18.66
CA GLY A 174 4.51 3.24 19.28
C GLY A 174 4.00 4.38 18.42
N SER A 175 3.40 4.11 17.23
CA SER A 175 2.77 5.16 16.42
C SER A 175 1.77 5.99 17.23
N ILE A 176 1.72 7.30 16.97
CA ILE A 176 0.76 8.23 17.57
C ILE A 176 -0.70 7.82 17.28
N LEU A 177 -0.93 7.04 16.23
CA LEU A 177 -2.27 6.53 15.89
C LEU A 177 -2.91 5.74 17.02
N LYS A 178 -2.13 5.18 17.97
CA LYS A 178 -2.65 4.51 19.18
C LYS A 178 -3.56 5.40 20.01
N ASN A 179 -3.45 6.72 19.89
CA ASN A 179 -4.26 7.67 20.66
C ASN A 179 -5.69 7.83 20.08
N ILE A 180 -5.91 7.39 18.86
CA ILE A 180 -7.17 7.52 18.12
C ILE A 180 -7.68 6.20 17.55
N THR A 181 -7.02 5.09 17.88
CA THR A 181 -7.33 3.76 17.31
C THR A 181 -7.39 2.72 18.40
N ASP A 182 -8.40 1.85 18.35
CA ASP A 182 -8.57 0.74 19.27
C ASP A 182 -7.86 -0.53 18.78
N LEU A 183 -6.65 -0.77 19.29
CA LEU A 183 -5.83 -1.93 18.91
C LEU A 183 -6.51 -3.29 19.18
N PRO A 184 -7.20 -3.53 20.33
CA PRO A 184 -7.96 -4.75 20.57
C PRO A 184 -9.00 -5.03 19.49
N THR A 185 -9.78 -4.03 19.08
CA THR A 185 -10.76 -4.15 17.99
C THR A 185 -10.08 -4.53 16.67
N LEU A 186 -9.00 -3.86 16.27
CA LEU A 186 -8.29 -4.19 15.04
C LEU A 186 -7.74 -5.63 15.04
N LYS A 187 -7.22 -6.10 16.16
CA LYS A 187 -6.77 -7.49 16.31
C LYS A 187 -7.92 -8.49 16.20
N ASN A 188 -9.07 -8.16 16.79
CA ASN A 188 -10.27 -8.96 16.65
C ASN A 188 -10.75 -9.02 15.19
N ASP A 189 -10.78 -7.89 14.48
CA ASP A 189 -11.16 -7.82 13.09
C ASP A 189 -10.21 -8.64 12.19
N LEU A 190 -8.90 -8.55 12.45
CA LEU A 190 -7.90 -9.37 11.76
C LEU A 190 -8.14 -10.87 11.98
N ASN A 191 -8.49 -11.28 13.20
CA ASN A 191 -8.75 -12.69 13.53
C ASN A 191 -10.04 -13.20 12.86
N ASN A 192 -11.03 -12.34 12.72
CA ASN A 192 -12.33 -12.66 12.14
C ASN A 192 -12.45 -12.25 10.67
N ARG A 193 -11.34 -11.93 10.01
CA ARG A 193 -11.32 -11.47 8.63
C ARG A 193 -12.04 -12.42 7.67
N LYS A 194 -12.66 -11.86 6.66
CA LYS A 194 -13.46 -12.59 5.67
C LYS A 194 -12.63 -13.59 4.84
N ASN A 195 -11.43 -13.19 4.44
CA ASN A 195 -10.50 -14.02 3.65
C ASN A 195 -9.07 -13.46 3.72
N SER A 196 -8.14 -13.93 2.90
CA SER A 196 -6.75 -13.46 2.87
C SER A 196 -6.58 -12.02 2.36
N LEU A 197 -7.53 -11.47 1.63
CA LEU A 197 -7.43 -10.14 1.00
C LEU A 197 -8.36 -9.10 1.63
N SER A 198 -9.46 -9.54 2.27
CA SER A 198 -10.50 -8.66 2.80
C SER A 198 -10.77 -8.94 4.28
N VAL A 199 -10.91 -7.87 5.03
CA VAL A 199 -11.24 -7.91 6.46
C VAL A 199 -12.76 -7.95 6.63
N TYR A 200 -13.48 -7.07 5.94
CA TYR A 200 -14.92 -6.84 6.04
C TYR A 200 -15.74 -7.40 4.87
#